data_5f967caeb95d6a965feb17c55cdf5ee0
#
_entry.id   5f967caeb95d6a965feb17c55cdf5ee0
#
_cell.length_a   1.000
_cell.length_b   1.000
_cell.length_c   1.000
_cell.angle_alpha   90.00
_cell.angle_beta   90.00
_cell.angle_gamma   90.00
#
_symmetry.space_group_name_H-M   'P 1'
#
loop_
_entity.id
_entity.type
_entity.pdbx_description
1 polymer ?
#
loop_
_entity_poly.entity_id
_entity_poly.type
_entity_poly.pdbx_seq_one_letter_code
_entity_poly.pdbx_strand_id
1 'polypeptide(L)'
;MNRKILANLAWMALVAGGPAASQPPPHRLADVPATELAWPLSQSLALYDAIDGRRMKGYVEELAAISRKSRDAGNQRWGRIAGTPSGVETQQWVAEKFRKAGLDVSIEKFALGSQARPVSWAVGVQADGQLVELRSASPIITFDRYMPSAQGDIDVEAVWVGLGMASDFVGKDVRDKAVFIYSVPTPSSLIQSAGWIGAVTRAQEAGAAAIIIVLAIPGNMALVSHLRGLAAAPKLPVFTVGLDDGERVEALNASLAQSNRSLRARLRWRVETTENLEAANVIGVLPGTTDENIVVVSHSDGFFEGANDNGAGMASLIGLAEYFATRPREQRRRNLYLIATADHHSGDHGGEWIHEHMRPILEKAAIVANAEHVSVMEPVWDRPWGSSIRPELVMTNQLGSSWWGVHGSERLAEIVRDSFAMFGVPTHVEQGGSAGQLRPVQWDAPSFYLHNKGVYYHADADTPEIVPAEGLRTATQAFARIFDAVNELELSELRPGSR
;
A
#
# COMPACT_ATOMS: atom_id res chain seq x y z
N MET A 1 25.76 14.43 -39.34
CA MET A 1 24.98 14.34 -38.08
C MET A 1 24.66 12.87 -37.83
N ASN A 2 25.16 12.33 -36.74
CA ASN A 2 25.18 10.88 -36.49
C ASN A 2 23.77 10.31 -36.27
N ARG A 3 23.41 9.20 -36.93
CA ARG A 3 22.14 8.47 -36.76
C ARG A 3 21.82 8.13 -35.28
N LYS A 4 22.86 8.00 -34.44
CA LYS A 4 22.73 7.80 -32.99
C LYS A 4 22.11 9.01 -32.25
N ILE A 5 22.36 10.23 -32.72
CA ILE A 5 21.81 11.48 -32.11
C ILE A 5 20.33 11.62 -32.43
N LEU A 6 19.90 11.20 -33.62
CA LEU A 6 18.47 11.25 -34.01
C LEU A 6 17.63 10.21 -33.26
N ALA A 7 18.16 9.01 -33.02
CA ALA A 7 17.48 7.98 -32.22
C ALA A 7 17.34 8.39 -30.75
N ASN A 8 18.33 9.10 -30.19
CA ASN A 8 18.26 9.63 -28.83
C ASN A 8 17.28 10.82 -28.70
N LEU A 9 17.12 11.63 -29.75
CA LEU A 9 16.15 12.73 -29.76
C LEU A 9 14.69 12.23 -29.84
N ALA A 10 14.45 11.16 -30.61
CA ALA A 10 13.11 10.51 -30.67
C ALA A 10 12.71 9.89 -29.32
N TRP A 11 13.66 9.30 -28.60
CA TRP A 11 13.46 8.75 -27.26
C TRP A 11 13.26 9.84 -26.19
N MET A 12 13.90 11.02 -26.33
CA MET A 12 13.66 12.18 -25.48
C MET A 12 12.29 12.84 -25.72
N ALA A 13 11.75 12.80 -26.91
CA ALA A 13 10.43 13.35 -27.22
C ALA A 13 9.28 12.47 -26.68
N LEU A 14 9.51 11.15 -26.53
CA LEU A 14 8.53 10.21 -25.95
C LEU A 14 8.49 10.23 -24.42
N VAL A 15 9.52 10.76 -23.74
CA VAL A 15 9.55 10.97 -22.27
C VAL A 15 8.87 12.28 -21.85
N ALA A 16 8.51 13.15 -22.79
CA ALA A 16 7.58 14.24 -22.54
C ALA A 16 6.15 13.64 -22.45
N GLY A 17 5.85 13.02 -21.28
CA GLY A 17 4.62 12.30 -21.03
C GLY A 17 3.40 13.17 -21.24
N GLY A 18 2.63 12.82 -22.26
CA GLY A 18 1.21 13.08 -22.18
C GLY A 18 0.62 12.35 -20.97
N PRO A 19 -0.51 12.80 -20.43
CA PRO A 19 -1.15 12.14 -19.30
C PRO A 19 -1.28 10.65 -19.65
N ALA A 20 -0.70 9.80 -18.79
CA ALA A 20 -0.86 8.35 -18.97
C ALA A 20 -2.33 8.05 -19.02
N ALA A 21 -2.83 7.69 -20.20
CA ALA A 21 -4.21 7.29 -20.36
C ALA A 21 -4.49 6.21 -19.31
N SER A 22 -5.53 6.40 -18.52
CA SER A 22 -5.95 5.39 -17.53
C SER A 22 -6.20 4.09 -18.29
N GLN A 23 -5.36 3.09 -18.07
CA GLN A 23 -5.65 1.77 -18.59
C GLN A 23 -6.87 1.23 -17.85
N PRO A 24 -7.71 0.41 -18.50
CA PRO A 24 -8.79 -0.26 -17.79
C PRO A 24 -8.19 -1.08 -16.64
N PRO A 25 -8.92 -1.23 -15.52
CA PRO A 25 -8.44 -2.03 -14.39
C PRO A 25 -8.11 -3.45 -14.89
N PRO A 26 -7.06 -4.08 -14.32
CA PRO A 26 -6.61 -5.41 -14.75
C PRO A 26 -7.52 -6.54 -14.25
N HIS A 27 -8.73 -6.23 -13.83
CA HIS A 27 -9.71 -7.15 -13.28
C HIS A 27 -11.11 -6.85 -13.79
N ARG A 28 -11.98 -7.83 -13.67
CA ARG A 28 -13.42 -7.70 -13.82
C ARG A 28 -14.09 -7.67 -12.45
N LEU A 29 -15.12 -6.86 -12.27
CA LEU A 29 -15.98 -6.95 -11.10
C LEU A 29 -16.99 -8.08 -11.29
N ALA A 30 -17.24 -8.85 -10.21
CA ALA A 30 -18.26 -9.86 -10.22
C ALA A 30 -19.66 -9.24 -10.31
N ASP A 31 -20.54 -9.90 -11.02
CA ASP A 31 -21.93 -9.46 -11.24
C ASP A 31 -22.80 -9.93 -10.06
N VAL A 32 -22.44 -9.49 -8.83
CA VAL A 32 -23.12 -9.87 -7.59
C VAL A 32 -23.73 -8.61 -6.98
N PRO A 33 -25.05 -8.63 -6.64
CA PRO A 33 -25.70 -7.49 -6.03
C PRO A 33 -25.01 -7.05 -4.73
N ALA A 34 -24.84 -5.74 -4.55
CA ALA A 34 -24.23 -5.17 -3.33
C ALA A 34 -25.01 -5.53 -2.04
N THR A 35 -26.27 -5.91 -2.15
CA THR A 35 -27.09 -6.37 -1.03
C THR A 35 -26.62 -7.69 -0.42
N GLU A 36 -25.87 -8.51 -1.15
CA GLU A 36 -25.30 -9.76 -0.63
C GLU A 36 -24.13 -9.53 0.32
N LEU A 37 -23.56 -8.32 0.31
CA LEU A 37 -22.51 -7.94 1.26
C LEU A 37 -23.07 -7.45 2.61
N ALA A 38 -24.38 -7.18 2.69
CA ALA A 38 -24.99 -6.64 3.89
C ALA A 38 -24.95 -7.65 5.04
N TRP A 39 -24.30 -7.27 6.13
CA TRP A 39 -24.26 -8.05 7.36
C TRP A 39 -25.41 -7.63 8.28
N PRO A 40 -26.38 -8.51 8.59
CA PRO A 40 -27.51 -8.14 9.45
C PRO A 40 -27.05 -7.95 10.89
N LEU A 41 -27.29 -6.77 11.44
CA LEU A 41 -26.98 -6.48 12.84
C LEU A 41 -28.13 -6.92 13.76
N SER A 42 -27.77 -7.43 14.94
CA SER A 42 -28.75 -7.65 16.00
C SER A 42 -29.27 -6.30 16.55
N GLN A 43 -30.46 -6.28 17.09
CA GLN A 43 -31.05 -5.07 17.66
C GLN A 43 -30.20 -4.42 18.76
N SER A 44 -29.43 -5.20 19.52
CA SER A 44 -28.47 -4.71 20.52
C SER A 44 -27.29 -3.95 19.95
N LEU A 45 -27.00 -4.07 18.65
CA LEU A 45 -25.93 -3.40 17.94
C LEU A 45 -26.42 -2.22 17.08
N ALA A 46 -27.73 -1.92 17.10
CA ALA A 46 -28.30 -0.88 16.25
C ALA A 46 -27.74 0.53 16.50
N LEU A 47 -27.12 0.78 17.66
CA LEU A 47 -26.45 2.06 17.94
C LEU A 47 -25.28 2.34 17.00
N TYR A 48 -24.67 1.31 16.41
CA TYR A 48 -23.56 1.43 15.45
C TYR A 48 -24.05 1.67 14.00
N ASP A 49 -25.36 1.61 13.73
CA ASP A 49 -25.93 1.88 12.39
C ASP A 49 -25.71 3.33 11.93
N ALA A 50 -25.38 4.23 12.86
CA ALA A 50 -24.98 5.59 12.54
C ALA A 50 -23.65 5.68 11.75
N ILE A 51 -22.85 4.61 11.73
CA ILE A 51 -21.62 4.51 10.95
C ILE A 51 -21.99 4.19 9.51
N ASP A 52 -21.84 5.17 8.61
CA ASP A 52 -22.29 5.11 7.23
C ASP A 52 -21.14 4.74 6.27
N GLY A 53 -21.13 3.49 5.82
CA GLY A 53 -20.15 2.98 4.88
C GLY A 53 -20.15 3.67 3.52
N ARG A 54 -21.30 4.14 3.05
CA ARG A 54 -21.38 4.87 1.76
C ARG A 54 -20.74 6.25 1.86
N ARG A 55 -20.94 6.94 2.99
CA ARG A 55 -20.26 8.22 3.26
C ARG A 55 -18.75 8.00 3.34
N MET A 56 -18.30 6.97 4.05
CA MET A 56 -16.87 6.62 4.14
C MET A 56 -16.28 6.26 2.78
N LYS A 57 -17.04 5.57 1.92
CA LYS A 57 -16.63 5.32 0.54
C LYS A 57 -16.40 6.62 -0.24
N GLY A 58 -17.23 7.63 -0.04
CA GLY A 58 -17.01 8.97 -0.60
C GLY A 58 -15.68 9.59 -0.14
N TYR A 59 -15.24 9.33 1.09
CA TYR A 59 -13.92 9.79 1.57
C TYR A 59 -12.75 9.10 0.86
N VAL A 60 -12.88 7.80 0.58
CA VAL A 60 -11.89 7.08 -0.25
C VAL A 60 -11.81 7.69 -1.65
N GLU A 61 -12.94 8.03 -2.25
CA GLU A 61 -13.00 8.66 -3.58
C GLU A 61 -12.40 10.08 -3.58
N GLU A 62 -12.64 10.88 -2.54
CA GLU A 62 -12.03 12.20 -2.36
C GLU A 62 -10.51 12.09 -2.25
N LEU A 63 -9.98 11.14 -1.48
CA LEU A 63 -8.54 10.89 -1.35
C LEU A 63 -7.91 10.41 -2.67
N ALA A 64 -8.58 9.52 -3.38
CA ALA A 64 -8.15 9.10 -4.71
C ALA A 64 -8.13 10.28 -5.70
N ALA A 65 -9.08 11.23 -5.58
CA ALA A 65 -9.09 12.44 -6.39
C ALA A 65 -7.88 13.35 -6.11
N ILE A 66 -7.43 13.46 -4.85
CA ILE A 66 -6.18 14.17 -4.50
C ILE A 66 -4.97 13.48 -5.18
N SER A 67 -4.91 12.15 -5.13
CA SER A 67 -3.87 11.38 -5.80
C SER A 67 -3.86 11.62 -7.32
N ARG A 68 -5.03 11.61 -7.96
CA ARG A 68 -5.17 11.86 -9.41
C ARG A 68 -4.70 13.26 -9.82
N LYS A 69 -4.87 14.29 -8.99
CA LYS A 69 -4.31 15.64 -9.26
C LYS A 69 -2.78 15.59 -9.40
N SER A 70 -2.10 14.78 -8.58
CA SER A 70 -0.65 14.58 -8.69
C SER A 70 -0.27 13.92 -10.02
N ARG A 71 -1.02 12.92 -10.47
CA ARG A 71 -0.84 12.28 -11.79
C ARG A 71 -1.05 13.29 -12.92
N ASP A 72 -2.16 14.02 -12.87
CA ASP A 72 -2.59 14.94 -13.93
C ASP A 72 -1.67 16.17 -14.04
N ALA A 73 -0.93 16.48 -12.96
CA ALA A 73 0.17 17.43 -12.97
C ALA A 73 1.46 16.90 -13.65
N GLY A 74 1.44 15.67 -14.18
CA GLY A 74 2.56 15.08 -14.92
C GLY A 74 3.59 14.35 -14.04
N ASN A 75 3.30 14.13 -12.76
CA ASN A 75 4.22 13.37 -11.90
C ASN A 75 4.16 11.89 -12.26
N GLN A 76 5.27 11.33 -12.70
CA GLN A 76 5.35 9.91 -12.99
C GLN A 76 5.30 9.06 -11.69
N ARG A 77 5.88 9.57 -10.60
CA ARG A 77 5.67 9.06 -9.25
C ARG A 77 4.56 9.88 -8.59
N TRP A 78 3.34 9.39 -8.67
CA TRP A 78 2.16 10.08 -8.18
C TRP A 78 1.45 9.33 -7.05
N GLY A 79 0.63 10.05 -6.31
CA GLY A 79 -0.09 9.58 -5.14
C GLY A 79 -0.16 10.68 -4.08
N ARG A 80 -0.55 10.33 -2.87
CA ARG A 80 -0.51 11.19 -1.68
C ARG A 80 0.83 11.04 -0.98
N ILE A 81 1.88 11.56 -1.57
CA ILE A 81 3.26 11.31 -1.12
C ILE A 81 3.67 12.38 -0.12
N ALA A 82 4.21 11.97 1.04
CA ALA A 82 4.69 12.89 2.07
C ALA A 82 5.74 13.88 1.53
N GLY A 83 5.65 15.15 1.96
CA GLY A 83 6.54 16.21 1.50
C GLY A 83 6.28 16.68 0.06
N THR A 84 5.15 16.30 -0.56
CA THR A 84 4.70 16.80 -1.87
C THR A 84 3.43 17.63 -1.73
N PRO A 85 3.04 18.42 -2.75
CA PRO A 85 1.79 19.17 -2.72
C PRO A 85 0.56 18.31 -2.43
N SER A 86 0.48 17.07 -2.98
CA SER A 86 -0.62 16.14 -2.72
C SER A 86 -0.61 15.62 -1.28
N GLY A 87 0.56 15.42 -0.69
CA GLY A 87 0.67 15.09 0.74
C GLY A 87 0.16 16.22 1.63
N VAL A 88 0.55 17.46 1.33
CA VAL A 88 0.06 18.65 2.06
C VAL A 88 -1.46 18.83 1.90
N GLU A 89 -2.00 18.67 0.68
CA GLU A 89 -3.45 18.71 0.44
C GLU A 89 -4.19 17.64 1.25
N THR A 90 -3.63 16.44 1.33
CA THR A 90 -4.21 15.36 2.15
C THR A 90 -4.26 15.72 3.62
N GLN A 91 -3.19 16.29 4.18
CA GLN A 91 -3.16 16.73 5.58
C GLN A 91 -4.22 17.81 5.85
N GLN A 92 -4.37 18.78 4.94
CA GLN A 92 -5.39 19.82 5.02
C GLN A 92 -6.80 19.23 4.97
N TRP A 93 -7.03 18.29 4.05
CA TRP A 93 -8.30 17.59 3.90
C TRP A 93 -8.68 16.82 5.18
N VAL A 94 -7.75 16.09 5.79
CA VAL A 94 -7.98 15.40 7.05
C VAL A 94 -8.32 16.38 8.16
N ALA A 95 -7.54 17.45 8.31
CA ALA A 95 -7.77 18.47 9.33
C ALA A 95 -9.15 19.13 9.19
N GLU A 96 -9.60 19.37 7.96
CA GLU A 96 -10.95 19.89 7.69
C GLU A 96 -12.03 18.87 8.09
N LYS A 97 -11.88 17.59 7.74
CA LYS A 97 -12.85 16.55 8.13
C LYS A 97 -12.94 16.39 9.65
N PHE A 98 -11.83 16.42 10.37
CA PHE A 98 -11.83 16.38 11.83
C PHE A 98 -12.49 17.60 12.45
N ARG A 99 -12.18 18.83 11.97
CA ARG A 99 -12.86 20.05 12.47
C ARG A 99 -14.36 20.02 12.21
N LYS A 100 -14.75 19.55 11.01
CA LYS A 100 -16.18 19.42 10.65
C LYS A 100 -16.91 18.41 11.55
N ALA A 101 -16.24 17.36 11.98
CA ALA A 101 -16.74 16.41 12.96
C ALA A 101 -16.74 16.97 14.40
N GLY A 102 -16.13 18.13 14.66
CA GLY A 102 -16.14 18.79 15.98
C GLY A 102 -14.96 18.41 16.87
N LEU A 103 -13.86 17.92 16.33
CA LEU A 103 -12.63 17.59 17.06
C LEU A 103 -11.78 18.86 17.26
N ASP A 104 -11.03 18.88 18.36
CA ASP A 104 -9.88 19.77 18.52
C ASP A 104 -8.75 19.26 17.64
N VAL A 105 -8.25 20.12 16.71
CA VAL A 105 -7.31 19.68 15.66
C VAL A 105 -6.00 20.42 15.73
N SER A 106 -4.90 19.66 15.79
CA SER A 106 -3.55 20.17 15.57
C SER A 106 -2.90 19.52 14.35
N ILE A 107 -1.93 20.24 13.76
CA ILE A 107 -1.11 19.79 12.64
C ILE A 107 0.34 19.89 13.08
N GLU A 108 0.95 18.74 13.33
CA GLU A 108 2.27 18.61 13.92
C GLU A 108 3.31 18.32 12.84
N LYS A 109 4.09 19.33 12.51
CA LYS A 109 5.12 19.23 11.48
C LYS A 109 6.37 18.53 11.98
N PHE A 110 6.99 17.78 11.09
CA PHE A 110 8.29 17.14 11.30
C PHE A 110 9.13 17.15 10.03
N ALA A 111 10.45 17.08 10.22
CA ALA A 111 11.38 17.06 9.10
C ALA A 111 11.45 15.64 8.49
N LEU A 112 11.39 15.56 7.17
CA LEU A 112 11.72 14.36 6.40
C LEU A 112 13.20 14.35 5.99
N GLY A 113 13.89 15.46 6.19
CA GLY A 113 15.28 15.66 5.78
C GLY A 113 15.45 15.70 4.27
N SER A 114 16.61 15.21 3.82
CA SER A 114 16.94 15.07 2.41
C SER A 114 16.41 13.74 1.88
N GLN A 115 15.62 13.78 0.81
CA GLN A 115 15.10 12.56 0.18
C GLN A 115 15.44 12.50 -1.31
N ALA A 116 16.06 11.40 -1.71
CA ALA A 116 16.31 11.07 -3.10
C ALA A 116 15.10 10.30 -3.66
N ARG A 117 14.47 10.87 -4.70
CA ARG A 117 13.24 10.31 -5.29
C ARG A 117 13.37 10.15 -6.80
N PRO A 118 12.91 9.01 -7.38
CA PRO A 118 12.80 8.92 -8.83
C PRO A 118 11.77 9.93 -9.34
N VAL A 119 12.17 10.69 -10.35
CA VAL A 119 11.31 11.68 -11.01
C VAL A 119 10.97 11.30 -12.44
N SER A 120 11.81 10.49 -13.08
CA SER A 120 11.51 9.93 -14.40
C SER A 120 12.20 8.58 -14.61
N TRP A 121 11.52 7.70 -15.34
CA TRP A 121 12.08 6.39 -15.75
C TRP A 121 11.38 5.90 -17.00
N ALA A 122 12.07 5.00 -17.72
CA ALA A 122 11.52 4.25 -18.84
C ALA A 122 12.13 2.86 -18.86
N VAL A 123 11.32 1.87 -19.11
CA VAL A 123 11.70 0.47 -19.28
C VAL A 123 11.23 0.02 -20.65
N GLY A 124 12.08 -0.61 -21.44
CA GLY A 124 11.70 -1.12 -22.74
C GLY A 124 12.63 -2.24 -23.19
N VAL A 125 12.18 -2.96 -24.21
CA VAL A 125 12.99 -3.96 -24.90
C VAL A 125 13.09 -3.64 -26.39
N GLN A 126 14.20 -3.94 -26.99
CA GLN A 126 14.43 -3.77 -28.43
C GLN A 126 14.52 -5.14 -29.10
N ALA A 127 13.65 -5.36 -30.06
CA ALA A 127 13.62 -6.52 -30.92
C ALA A 127 13.57 -6.04 -32.38
N ASP A 128 14.43 -6.57 -33.25
CA ASP A 128 14.44 -6.25 -34.70
C ASP A 128 14.55 -4.75 -35.04
N GLY A 129 15.24 -4.00 -34.18
CA GLY A 129 15.35 -2.56 -34.33
C GLY A 129 14.15 -1.75 -33.86
N GLN A 130 13.07 -2.41 -33.43
CA GLN A 130 11.88 -1.77 -32.83
C GLN A 130 11.99 -1.76 -31.32
N LEU A 131 11.68 -0.60 -30.74
CA LEU A 131 11.55 -0.45 -29.29
C LEU A 131 10.13 -0.77 -28.85
N VAL A 132 10.00 -1.65 -27.90
CA VAL A 132 8.75 -1.99 -27.20
C VAL A 132 8.85 -1.41 -25.80
N GLU A 133 8.03 -0.43 -25.50
CA GLU A 133 7.95 0.13 -24.15
C GLU A 133 7.18 -0.81 -23.24
N LEU A 134 7.65 -0.91 -21.99
CA LEU A 134 7.04 -1.72 -20.94
C LEU A 134 6.54 -0.80 -19.84
N ARG A 135 5.37 -1.09 -19.31
CA ARG A 135 4.80 -0.34 -18.22
C ARG A 135 5.46 -0.71 -16.91
N SER A 136 6.06 0.26 -16.24
CA SER A 136 6.75 0.09 -14.98
C SER A 136 6.37 1.20 -14.01
N ALA A 137 6.33 0.88 -12.73
CA ALA A 137 6.39 1.88 -11.67
C ALA A 137 7.81 2.46 -11.56
N SER A 138 8.12 3.16 -10.50
CA SER A 138 9.48 3.62 -10.25
C SER A 138 10.47 2.45 -10.16
N PRO A 139 11.76 2.69 -10.32
CA PRO A 139 12.78 1.75 -9.86
C PRO A 139 12.46 1.31 -8.44
N ILE A 140 12.70 0.03 -8.13
CA ILE A 140 12.37 -0.51 -6.82
C ILE A 140 13.10 0.26 -5.73
N ILE A 141 12.34 0.67 -4.73
CA ILE A 141 12.80 1.36 -3.55
C ILE A 141 12.68 0.38 -2.39
N THR A 142 13.71 0.28 -1.57
CA THR A 142 13.58 -0.28 -0.23
C THR A 142 13.18 0.83 0.74
N PHE A 143 12.60 0.50 1.89
CA PHE A 143 12.35 1.47 2.96
C PHE A 143 13.62 2.23 3.36
N ASP A 144 14.79 1.63 3.12
CA ASP A 144 16.10 2.14 3.49
C ASP A 144 16.76 2.99 2.39
N ARG A 145 15.97 3.61 1.51
CA ARG A 145 16.46 4.62 0.56
C ARG A 145 17.36 4.08 -0.55
N TYR A 146 17.13 2.85 -0.99
CA TYR A 146 17.88 2.33 -2.12
C TYR A 146 17.57 3.09 -3.41
N MET A 147 18.63 3.66 -3.99
CA MET A 147 18.62 4.22 -5.34
C MET A 147 19.87 3.73 -6.05
N PRO A 148 19.77 3.15 -7.24
CA PRO A 148 20.93 2.58 -7.93
C PRO A 148 21.99 3.64 -8.28
N SER A 149 21.55 4.86 -8.61
CA SER A 149 22.35 6.04 -8.92
C SER A 149 21.42 7.22 -9.20
N ALA A 150 21.95 8.44 -9.22
CA ALA A 150 21.17 9.64 -9.52
C ALA A 150 20.55 9.62 -10.93
N GLN A 151 21.23 8.95 -11.88
CA GLN A 151 20.71 8.74 -13.23
C GLN A 151 21.33 7.50 -13.85
N GLY A 152 20.64 6.90 -14.81
CA GLY A 152 21.15 5.80 -15.61
C GLY A 152 20.53 5.74 -16.99
N ASP A 153 21.30 5.20 -17.93
CA ASP A 153 20.87 4.86 -19.28
C ASP A 153 21.59 3.56 -19.66
N ILE A 154 20.87 2.45 -19.60
CA ILE A 154 21.38 1.10 -19.86
C ILE A 154 20.78 0.59 -21.16
N ASP A 155 21.63 0.10 -22.07
CA ASP A 155 21.25 -0.61 -23.30
C ASP A 155 22.12 -1.86 -23.40
N VAL A 156 21.61 -2.97 -22.90
CA VAL A 156 22.34 -4.25 -22.79
C VAL A 156 21.52 -5.41 -23.32
N GLU A 157 22.17 -6.52 -23.60
CA GLU A 157 21.48 -7.77 -23.89
C GLU A 157 20.58 -8.18 -22.71
N ALA A 158 19.46 -8.80 -23.01
CA ALA A 158 18.49 -9.28 -22.01
C ALA A 158 18.44 -10.81 -22.00
N VAL A 159 18.36 -11.39 -20.81
CA VAL A 159 18.27 -12.83 -20.58
C VAL A 159 17.07 -13.15 -19.72
N TRP A 160 16.26 -14.11 -20.16
CA TRP A 160 15.15 -14.64 -19.38
C TRP A 160 15.62 -15.81 -18.52
N VAL A 161 15.45 -15.71 -17.20
CA VAL A 161 15.90 -16.73 -16.23
C VAL A 161 14.75 -17.41 -15.48
N GLY A 162 13.53 -17.39 -16.04
CA GLY A 162 12.39 -18.04 -15.42
C GLY A 162 12.07 -17.48 -14.04
N LEU A 163 11.93 -18.33 -13.05
CA LEU A 163 11.66 -17.93 -11.66
C LEU A 163 12.91 -17.42 -10.92
N GLY A 164 14.07 -17.44 -11.56
CA GLY A 164 15.34 -17.03 -10.95
C GLY A 164 15.80 -17.99 -9.85
N MET A 165 15.42 -19.25 -9.89
CA MET A 165 15.96 -20.31 -9.04
C MET A 165 17.40 -20.62 -9.44
N ALA A 166 18.19 -21.23 -8.56
CA ALA A 166 19.59 -21.55 -8.88
C ALA A 166 19.75 -22.35 -10.19
N SER A 167 18.84 -23.29 -10.44
CA SER A 167 18.78 -24.08 -11.67
C SER A 167 18.53 -23.23 -12.93
N ASP A 168 17.82 -22.13 -12.82
CA ASP A 168 17.45 -21.29 -13.95
C ASP A 168 18.64 -20.47 -14.51
N PHE A 169 19.70 -20.34 -13.73
CA PHE A 169 20.96 -19.71 -14.15
C PHE A 169 21.95 -20.69 -14.78
N VAL A 170 21.74 -22.00 -14.64
CA VAL A 170 22.67 -23.00 -15.18
C VAL A 170 22.71 -22.90 -16.71
N GLY A 171 23.92 -22.74 -17.25
CA GLY A 171 24.16 -22.62 -18.70
C GLY A 171 23.75 -21.26 -19.30
N LYS A 172 23.35 -20.29 -18.50
CA LYS A 172 23.03 -18.94 -18.95
C LYS A 172 24.14 -17.96 -18.56
N ASP A 173 24.67 -17.24 -19.52
CA ASP A 173 25.55 -16.12 -19.26
C ASP A 173 24.69 -14.86 -19.04
N VAL A 174 24.69 -14.37 -17.81
CA VAL A 174 23.94 -13.17 -17.39
C VAL A 174 24.85 -11.98 -17.05
N ARG A 175 26.17 -12.17 -17.14
CA ARG A 175 27.15 -11.12 -16.84
C ARG A 175 26.96 -9.94 -17.76
N ASP A 176 26.89 -8.74 -17.18
CA ASP A 176 26.71 -7.47 -17.89
C ASP A 176 25.40 -7.39 -18.71
N LYS A 177 24.42 -8.26 -18.41
CA LYS A 177 23.12 -8.31 -19.10
C LYS A 177 21.98 -7.91 -18.17
N ALA A 178 20.84 -7.53 -18.74
CA ALA A 178 19.59 -7.37 -18.01
C ALA A 178 18.91 -8.73 -17.84
N VAL A 179 18.46 -9.03 -16.62
CA VAL A 179 17.84 -10.31 -16.29
C VAL A 179 16.36 -10.12 -16.08
N PHE A 180 15.53 -10.86 -16.84
CA PHE A 180 14.09 -10.96 -16.60
C PHE A 180 13.80 -12.15 -15.67
N ILE A 181 13.06 -11.86 -14.58
CA ILE A 181 12.68 -12.83 -13.58
C ILE A 181 11.16 -12.86 -13.50
N TYR A 182 10.56 -14.01 -13.67
CA TYR A 182 9.13 -14.21 -13.47
C TYR A 182 8.84 -14.40 -11.99
N SER A 183 8.05 -13.51 -11.41
CA SER A 183 7.76 -13.52 -9.98
C SER A 183 6.37 -14.07 -9.71
N VAL A 184 6.29 -15.14 -8.93
CA VAL A 184 5.02 -15.69 -8.45
C VAL A 184 4.70 -15.02 -7.11
N PRO A 185 3.65 -14.20 -7.02
CA PRO A 185 3.28 -13.54 -5.77
C PRO A 185 2.82 -14.55 -4.73
N THR A 186 3.09 -14.25 -3.47
CA THR A 186 2.49 -14.99 -2.37
C THR A 186 1.04 -14.54 -2.18
N PRO A 187 0.16 -15.41 -1.65
CA PRO A 187 -1.19 -15.00 -1.31
C PRO A 187 -1.21 -13.75 -0.43
N SER A 188 -2.10 -12.82 -0.73
CA SER A 188 -2.31 -11.57 0.01
C SER A 188 -1.12 -10.60 0.06
N SER A 189 -0.09 -10.75 -0.78
CA SER A 189 1.03 -9.82 -0.82
C SER A 189 1.81 -9.88 -2.11
N LEU A 190 1.83 -8.76 -2.85
CA LEU A 190 2.72 -8.57 -4.01
C LEU A 190 4.17 -8.28 -3.62
N ILE A 191 4.42 -7.88 -2.38
CA ILE A 191 5.74 -7.53 -1.89
C ILE A 191 6.59 -8.76 -1.62
N GLN A 192 5.96 -9.87 -1.28
CA GLN A 192 6.61 -11.10 -0.87
C GLN A 192 6.33 -12.20 -1.88
N SER A 193 6.97 -12.12 -3.02
CA SER A 193 6.88 -13.16 -4.03
C SER A 193 7.80 -14.33 -3.70
N ALA A 194 7.30 -15.54 -3.87
CA ALA A 194 8.10 -16.74 -3.68
C ALA A 194 9.35 -16.71 -4.59
N GLY A 195 10.52 -16.84 -4.00
CA GLY A 195 11.80 -16.83 -4.71
C GLY A 195 12.34 -15.45 -5.12
N TRP A 196 11.54 -14.41 -5.06
CA TRP A 196 11.92 -13.06 -5.52
C TRP A 196 13.23 -12.57 -4.89
N ILE A 197 13.31 -12.51 -3.56
CA ILE A 197 14.49 -11.99 -2.87
C ILE A 197 15.73 -12.80 -3.21
N GLY A 198 15.64 -14.12 -3.18
CA GLY A 198 16.73 -15.01 -3.55
C GLY A 198 17.12 -14.89 -5.03
N ALA A 199 16.15 -14.65 -5.92
CA ALA A 199 16.38 -14.44 -7.35
C ALA A 199 17.17 -13.15 -7.63
N VAL A 200 16.83 -12.06 -6.96
CA VAL A 200 17.55 -10.78 -7.04
C VAL A 200 19.00 -10.94 -6.59
N THR A 201 19.22 -11.60 -5.45
CA THR A 201 20.56 -11.87 -4.93
C THR A 201 21.38 -12.70 -5.92
N ARG A 202 20.82 -13.81 -6.44
CA ARG A 202 21.52 -14.66 -7.41
C ARG A 202 21.87 -13.93 -8.70
N ALA A 203 20.95 -13.14 -9.24
CA ALA A 203 21.22 -12.35 -10.45
C ALA A 203 22.36 -11.36 -10.23
N GLN A 204 22.37 -10.68 -9.09
CA GLN A 204 23.44 -9.75 -8.74
C GLN A 204 24.79 -10.47 -8.56
N GLU A 205 24.82 -11.59 -7.85
CA GLU A 205 26.03 -12.40 -7.65
C GLU A 205 26.57 -12.98 -8.97
N ALA A 206 25.68 -13.30 -9.91
CA ALA A 206 26.05 -13.74 -11.25
C ALA A 206 26.54 -12.60 -12.16
N GLY A 207 26.53 -11.34 -11.68
CA GLY A 207 27.06 -10.18 -12.38
C GLY A 207 26.10 -9.51 -13.37
N ALA A 208 24.78 -9.65 -13.17
CA ALA A 208 23.80 -8.94 -13.98
C ALA A 208 23.98 -7.41 -13.91
N ALA A 209 23.67 -6.71 -15.01
CA ALA A 209 23.71 -5.25 -15.09
C ALA A 209 22.40 -4.61 -14.58
N ALA A 210 21.27 -5.31 -14.70
CA ALA A 210 19.96 -4.86 -14.27
C ALA A 210 19.02 -6.04 -14.05
N ILE A 211 17.96 -5.84 -13.28
CA ILE A 211 16.91 -6.84 -13.05
C ILE A 211 15.54 -6.24 -13.40
N ILE A 212 14.74 -6.99 -14.14
CA ILE A 212 13.34 -6.67 -14.44
C ILE A 212 12.49 -7.83 -13.93
N ILE A 213 11.62 -7.55 -12.97
CA ILE A 213 10.75 -8.54 -12.35
C ILE A 213 9.38 -8.44 -13.00
N VAL A 214 8.93 -9.55 -13.58
CA VAL A 214 7.59 -9.68 -14.13
C VAL A 214 6.64 -10.11 -13.01
N LEU A 215 5.61 -9.30 -12.78
CA LEU A 215 4.60 -9.56 -11.75
C LEU A 215 3.55 -10.54 -12.31
N ALA A 216 3.49 -11.76 -11.77
CA ALA A 216 2.60 -12.81 -12.26
C ALA A 216 1.17 -12.65 -11.74
N ILE A 217 0.61 -11.46 -11.90
CA ILE A 217 -0.81 -11.17 -11.65
C ILE A 217 -1.45 -10.71 -12.96
N PRO A 218 -2.65 -11.21 -13.30
CA PRO A 218 -3.32 -10.84 -14.54
C PRO A 218 -3.38 -9.34 -14.76
N GLY A 219 -3.16 -8.94 -16.01
CA GLY A 219 -3.14 -7.54 -16.42
C GLY A 219 -1.74 -6.92 -16.46
N ASN A 220 -1.70 -5.65 -16.76
CA ASN A 220 -0.46 -4.89 -16.94
C ASN A 220 -0.31 -3.82 -15.86
N MET A 221 -0.11 -4.25 -14.62
CA MET A 221 0.01 -3.36 -13.47
C MET A 221 1.35 -2.65 -13.41
N ALA A 222 1.34 -1.41 -12.90
CA ALA A 222 2.51 -0.73 -12.35
C ALA A 222 2.47 -0.84 -10.81
N LEU A 223 3.56 -1.34 -10.22
CA LEU A 223 3.63 -1.56 -8.78
C LEU A 223 4.90 -0.91 -8.22
N VAL A 224 4.75 -0.11 -7.17
CA VAL A 224 5.87 0.37 -6.34
C VAL A 224 6.22 -0.71 -5.33
N SER A 225 7.34 -1.37 -5.52
CA SER A 225 7.74 -2.48 -4.67
C SER A 225 8.81 -2.09 -3.68
N HIS A 226 8.82 -2.81 -2.57
CA HIS A 226 9.86 -2.77 -1.54
C HIS A 226 10.58 -4.11 -1.51
N LEU A 227 11.89 -4.10 -1.66
CA LEU A 227 12.72 -5.30 -1.51
C LEU A 227 13.03 -5.54 -0.02
N ARG A 228 12.02 -5.94 0.74
CA ARG A 228 12.23 -6.34 2.14
C ARG A 228 12.93 -7.71 2.22
N GLY A 229 13.74 -7.88 3.23
CA GLY A 229 14.41 -9.16 3.54
C GLY A 229 15.70 -9.42 2.76
N LEU A 230 16.19 -8.45 1.97
CA LEU A 230 17.57 -8.49 1.46
C LEU A 230 18.53 -8.17 2.60
N ALA A 231 19.63 -8.90 2.69
CA ALA A 231 20.70 -8.63 3.65
C ALA A 231 21.39 -7.27 3.37
N ALA A 232 21.38 -6.82 2.11
CA ALA A 232 21.85 -5.52 1.67
C ALA A 232 21.04 -5.04 0.45
N ALA A 233 20.95 -3.72 0.26
CA ALA A 233 20.33 -3.14 -0.93
C ALA A 233 21.05 -3.60 -2.21
N PRO A 234 20.31 -3.92 -3.29
CA PRO A 234 20.92 -4.23 -4.58
C PRO A 234 21.80 -3.08 -5.08
N LYS A 235 22.93 -3.41 -5.69
CA LYS A 235 23.86 -2.41 -6.30
C LYS A 235 23.54 -2.11 -7.76
N LEU A 236 22.49 -2.67 -8.29
CA LEU A 236 22.06 -2.56 -9.67
C LEU A 236 20.57 -2.16 -9.73
N PRO A 237 20.11 -1.55 -10.83
CA PRO A 237 18.73 -1.14 -10.96
C PRO A 237 17.80 -2.37 -11.02
N VAL A 238 16.70 -2.30 -10.28
CA VAL A 238 15.63 -3.30 -10.27
C VAL A 238 14.31 -2.62 -10.60
N PHE A 239 13.63 -3.11 -11.63
CA PHE A 239 12.32 -2.64 -12.05
C PHE A 239 11.28 -3.75 -11.96
N THR A 240 10.01 -3.38 -11.89
CA THR A 240 8.88 -4.30 -12.07
C THR A 240 8.13 -3.96 -13.35
N VAL A 241 7.59 -4.98 -14.00
CA VAL A 241 6.66 -4.85 -15.14
C VAL A 241 5.46 -5.76 -14.92
N GLY A 242 4.32 -5.43 -15.51
CA GLY A 242 3.12 -6.25 -15.42
C GLY A 242 3.24 -7.56 -16.20
N LEU A 243 2.29 -8.47 -15.98
CA LEU A 243 2.28 -9.79 -16.59
C LEU A 243 2.16 -9.71 -18.11
N ASP A 244 1.28 -8.85 -18.64
CA ASP A 244 1.05 -8.74 -20.09
C ASP A 244 2.32 -8.34 -20.84
N ASP A 245 3.06 -7.35 -20.29
CA ASP A 245 4.35 -6.95 -20.83
C ASP A 245 5.40 -8.05 -20.68
N GLY A 246 5.41 -8.76 -19.54
CA GLY A 246 6.30 -9.88 -19.32
C GLY A 246 6.12 -11.01 -20.31
N GLU A 247 4.90 -11.44 -20.57
CA GLU A 247 4.58 -12.48 -21.56
C GLU A 247 4.94 -12.04 -22.98
N ARG A 248 4.71 -10.76 -23.30
CA ARG A 248 5.13 -10.18 -24.58
C ARG A 248 6.65 -10.22 -24.75
N VAL A 249 7.40 -9.90 -23.70
CA VAL A 249 8.86 -9.99 -23.70
C VAL A 249 9.33 -11.43 -23.86
N GLU A 250 8.71 -12.38 -23.15
CA GLU A 250 9.04 -13.80 -23.26
C GLU A 250 8.82 -14.33 -24.69
N ALA A 251 7.68 -13.99 -25.30
CA ALA A 251 7.39 -14.36 -26.68
C ALA A 251 8.38 -13.77 -27.70
N LEU A 252 8.77 -12.50 -27.51
CA LEU A 252 9.80 -11.85 -28.33
C LEU A 252 11.16 -12.54 -28.17
N ASN A 253 11.56 -12.83 -26.93
CA ASN A 253 12.79 -13.53 -26.63
C ASN A 253 12.83 -14.91 -27.28
N ALA A 254 11.76 -15.70 -27.19
CA ALA A 254 11.64 -17.00 -27.83
C ALA A 254 11.75 -16.91 -29.37
N SER A 255 11.11 -15.92 -29.99
CA SER A 255 11.16 -15.69 -31.43
C SER A 255 12.58 -15.31 -31.91
N LEU A 256 13.27 -14.45 -31.20
CA LEU A 256 14.65 -14.03 -31.52
C LEU A 256 15.63 -15.20 -31.38
N ALA A 257 15.46 -16.02 -30.35
CA ALA A 257 16.32 -17.20 -30.12
C ALA A 257 16.28 -18.19 -31.27
N GLN A 258 15.12 -18.37 -31.95
CA GLN A 258 15.00 -19.23 -33.12
C GLN A 258 15.88 -18.75 -34.29
N SER A 259 16.21 -17.47 -34.32
CA SER A 259 17.06 -16.85 -35.34
C SER A 259 18.47 -16.54 -34.81
N ASN A 260 18.84 -17.12 -33.67
CA ASN A 260 20.12 -16.89 -32.99
C ASN A 260 20.43 -15.41 -32.73
N ARG A 261 19.40 -14.65 -32.38
CA ARG A 261 19.43 -13.24 -32.01
C ARG A 261 19.05 -13.04 -30.56
N SER A 262 19.51 -11.95 -29.98
CA SER A 262 19.27 -11.62 -28.58
C SER A 262 18.31 -10.43 -28.42
N LEU A 263 17.49 -10.48 -27.41
CA LEU A 263 16.70 -9.35 -26.95
C LEU A 263 17.63 -8.34 -26.26
N ARG A 264 17.35 -7.05 -26.39
CA ARG A 264 18.07 -5.99 -25.67
C ARG A 264 17.11 -5.25 -24.74
N ALA A 265 17.53 -4.99 -23.52
CA ALA A 265 16.81 -4.14 -22.58
C ALA A 265 17.35 -2.72 -22.61
N ARG A 266 16.44 -1.76 -22.58
CA ARG A 266 16.75 -0.33 -22.46
C ARG A 266 16.08 0.22 -21.22
N LEU A 267 16.89 0.71 -20.29
CA LEU A 267 16.45 1.23 -19.02
C LEU A 267 16.96 2.65 -18.83
N ARG A 268 16.10 3.55 -18.42
CA ARG A 268 16.44 4.93 -18.09
C ARG A 268 15.83 5.30 -16.79
N TRP A 269 16.53 6.10 -16.00
CA TRP A 269 15.97 6.71 -14.79
C TRP A 269 16.71 7.99 -14.43
N ARG A 270 15.98 8.86 -13.72
CA ARG A 270 16.52 10.05 -13.08
C ARG A 270 15.95 10.16 -11.69
N VAL A 271 16.82 10.44 -10.74
CA VAL A 271 16.52 10.66 -9.33
C VAL A 271 16.90 12.09 -9.00
N GLU A 272 16.05 12.78 -8.28
CA GLU A 272 16.35 14.09 -7.71
C GLU A 272 16.36 14.01 -6.20
N THR A 273 17.34 14.70 -5.61
CA THR A 273 17.39 14.89 -4.16
C THR A 273 16.75 16.23 -3.83
N THR A 274 15.75 16.20 -2.95
CA THR A 274 15.11 17.39 -2.42
C THR A 274 15.49 17.51 -0.95
N GLU A 275 16.09 18.66 -0.61
CA GLU A 275 16.52 18.98 0.75
C GLU A 275 15.39 19.61 1.57
N ASN A 276 15.49 19.49 2.89
CA ASN A 276 14.61 20.17 3.84
C ASN A 276 13.11 19.90 3.63
N LEU A 277 12.77 18.68 3.24
CA LEU A 277 11.39 18.28 3.14
C LEU A 277 10.73 18.18 4.51
N GLU A 278 9.47 18.60 4.58
CA GLU A 278 8.62 18.46 5.76
C GLU A 278 7.36 17.69 5.44
N ALA A 279 6.81 17.01 6.45
CA ALA A 279 5.46 16.49 6.46
C ALA A 279 4.79 16.82 7.80
N ALA A 280 3.55 16.43 7.99
CA ALA A 280 2.89 16.62 9.27
C ALA A 280 1.94 15.46 9.60
N ASN A 281 1.84 15.15 10.89
CA ASN A 281 0.73 14.40 11.43
C ASN A 281 -0.46 15.33 11.68
N VAL A 282 -1.67 14.82 11.45
CA VAL A 282 -2.90 15.54 11.81
C VAL A 282 -3.55 14.82 12.97
N ILE A 283 -3.68 15.51 14.10
CA ILE A 283 -4.21 14.96 15.33
C ILE A 283 -5.55 15.61 15.63
N GLY A 284 -6.60 14.79 15.72
CA GLY A 284 -7.92 15.18 16.18
C GLY A 284 -8.21 14.61 17.55
N VAL A 285 -8.71 15.41 18.46
CA VAL A 285 -8.97 14.99 19.85
C VAL A 285 -10.44 15.25 20.22
N LEU A 286 -11.08 14.22 20.77
CA LEU A 286 -12.36 14.35 21.47
C LEU A 286 -12.09 14.14 22.98
N PRO A 287 -12.26 15.18 23.83
CA PRO A 287 -12.02 15.05 25.26
C PRO A 287 -13.04 14.09 25.93
N GLY A 288 -12.54 13.28 26.84
CA GLY A 288 -13.32 12.45 27.75
C GLY A 288 -13.45 13.06 29.15
N THR A 289 -13.85 12.22 30.12
CA THR A 289 -14.02 12.61 31.51
C THR A 289 -12.84 12.28 32.40
N THR A 290 -11.90 11.45 31.92
CA THR A 290 -10.65 11.08 32.60
C THR A 290 -9.44 11.53 31.80
N ASP A 291 -8.23 11.30 32.33
CA ASP A 291 -6.96 11.55 31.66
C ASP A 291 -6.37 10.33 30.95
N GLU A 292 -7.13 9.23 30.91
CA GLU A 292 -6.82 8.03 30.13
C GLU A 292 -7.18 8.22 28.65
N ASN A 293 -6.55 7.48 27.76
CA ASN A 293 -6.62 7.70 26.32
C ASN A 293 -6.98 6.44 25.53
N ILE A 294 -7.70 6.62 24.45
CA ILE A 294 -7.80 5.72 23.30
C ILE A 294 -7.08 6.41 22.16
N VAL A 295 -6.11 5.76 21.54
CA VAL A 295 -5.33 6.30 20.43
C VAL A 295 -5.57 5.46 19.20
N VAL A 296 -5.95 6.09 18.09
CA VAL A 296 -6.13 5.43 16.80
C VAL A 296 -5.19 6.06 15.79
N VAL A 297 -4.36 5.27 15.17
CA VAL A 297 -3.42 5.71 14.14
C VAL A 297 -3.83 5.16 12.78
N SER A 298 -3.58 5.93 11.72
CA SER A 298 -3.78 5.54 10.32
C SER A 298 -2.89 6.41 9.46
N HIS A 299 -2.17 5.83 8.47
CA HIS A 299 -1.35 6.66 7.61
C HIS A 299 -2.14 7.30 6.47
N SER A 300 -1.78 8.51 6.11
CA SER A 300 -2.48 9.33 5.12
C SER A 300 -1.85 9.29 3.73
N ASP A 301 -0.58 8.89 3.64
CA ASP A 301 0.14 8.75 2.39
C ASP A 301 -0.26 7.46 1.65
N GLY A 302 -0.01 7.42 0.34
CA GLY A 302 -0.31 6.28 -0.51
C GLY A 302 0.27 6.47 -1.91
N PHE A 303 0.61 5.38 -2.57
CA PHE A 303 1.00 5.36 -3.98
C PHE A 303 -0.23 5.28 -4.86
N PHE A 304 -0.17 5.88 -6.04
CA PHE A 304 -1.25 5.90 -7.02
C PHE A 304 -2.57 6.43 -6.40
N GLU A 305 -3.70 5.81 -6.66
CA GLU A 305 -4.95 6.20 -5.99
C GLU A 305 -4.95 5.81 -4.51
N GLY A 306 -4.30 4.69 -4.17
CA GLY A 306 -4.12 4.24 -2.81
C GLY A 306 -5.44 4.12 -2.05
N ALA A 307 -6.41 3.44 -2.65
CA ALA A 307 -7.77 3.39 -2.13
C ALA A 307 -7.89 2.48 -0.92
N ASN A 308 -7.35 1.26 -1.01
CA ASN A 308 -7.18 0.38 0.14
C ASN A 308 -5.99 0.83 0.99
N ASP A 309 -4.88 1.21 0.34
CA ASP A 309 -3.62 1.62 0.96
C ASP A 309 -3.36 3.15 0.84
N ASN A 310 -3.84 4.03 1.71
CA ASN A 310 -4.63 3.71 2.90
C ASN A 310 -5.89 4.59 2.98
N GLY A 311 -6.55 4.79 1.84
CA GLY A 311 -7.82 5.52 1.78
C GLY A 311 -8.89 4.86 2.66
N ALA A 312 -8.91 3.52 2.73
CA ALA A 312 -9.86 2.77 3.56
C ALA A 312 -9.63 3.01 5.05
N GLY A 313 -8.37 2.98 5.51
CA GLY A 313 -8.03 3.29 6.91
C GLY A 313 -8.36 4.73 7.28
N MET A 314 -8.05 5.67 6.40
CA MET A 314 -8.38 7.08 6.60
C MET A 314 -9.89 7.33 6.67
N ALA A 315 -10.67 6.66 5.82
CA ALA A 315 -12.13 6.74 5.85
C ALA A 315 -12.70 6.19 7.16
N SER A 316 -12.14 5.08 7.68
CA SER A 316 -12.49 4.51 8.98
C SER A 316 -12.15 5.48 10.12
N LEU A 317 -10.98 6.10 10.09
CA LEU A 317 -10.55 7.08 11.09
C LEU A 317 -11.52 8.27 11.17
N ILE A 318 -11.97 8.79 10.02
CA ILE A 318 -12.96 9.88 9.97
C ILE A 318 -14.35 9.38 10.39
N GLY A 319 -14.75 8.17 9.99
CA GLY A 319 -16.00 7.55 10.42
C GLY A 319 -16.09 7.40 11.94
N LEU A 320 -14.98 7.02 12.59
CA LEU A 320 -14.87 6.99 14.06
C LEU A 320 -14.99 8.40 14.67
N ALA A 321 -14.33 9.40 14.06
CA ALA A 321 -14.45 10.80 14.50
C ALA A 321 -15.90 11.26 14.50
N GLU A 322 -16.61 11.07 13.39
CA GLU A 322 -18.01 11.45 13.24
C GLU A 322 -18.91 10.72 14.25
N TYR A 323 -18.72 9.41 14.42
CA TYR A 323 -19.52 8.60 15.33
C TYR A 323 -19.35 9.04 16.79
N PHE A 324 -18.11 9.13 17.28
CA PHE A 324 -17.85 9.49 18.67
C PHE A 324 -18.14 10.96 19.00
N ALA A 325 -18.06 11.85 18.02
CA ALA A 325 -18.43 13.25 18.19
C ALA A 325 -19.93 13.46 18.48
N THR A 326 -20.81 12.53 18.05
CA THR A 326 -22.25 12.60 18.37
C THR A 326 -22.55 12.30 19.83
N ARG A 327 -21.61 11.69 20.56
CA ARG A 327 -21.81 11.35 21.97
C ARG A 327 -21.42 12.50 22.88
N PRO A 328 -22.24 12.83 23.91
CA PRO A 328 -21.87 13.80 24.92
C PRO A 328 -20.54 13.43 25.61
N ARG A 329 -19.80 14.43 26.06
CA ARG A 329 -18.51 14.23 26.74
C ARG A 329 -18.65 13.30 27.96
N GLU A 330 -19.73 13.40 28.69
CA GLU A 330 -20.03 12.62 29.89
C GLU A 330 -20.16 11.12 29.62
N GLN A 331 -20.42 10.74 28.38
CA GLN A 331 -20.48 9.35 27.92
C GLN A 331 -19.13 8.85 27.35
N ARG A 332 -18.13 9.71 27.27
CA ARG A 332 -16.78 9.34 26.85
C ARG A 332 -15.87 9.32 28.07
N ARG A 333 -15.61 8.15 28.64
CA ARG A 333 -14.70 8.00 29.79
C ARG A 333 -13.30 8.50 29.43
N ARG A 334 -12.75 8.07 28.28
CA ARG A 334 -11.38 8.35 27.83
C ARG A 334 -11.35 9.40 26.74
N ASN A 335 -10.25 10.15 26.67
CA ASN A 335 -9.98 10.98 25.52
C ASN A 335 -9.76 10.10 24.30
N LEU A 336 -10.30 10.50 23.15
CA LEU A 336 -10.08 9.81 21.88
C LEU A 336 -9.13 10.65 21.01
N TYR A 337 -7.95 10.12 20.75
CA TYR A 337 -6.96 10.67 19.83
C TYR A 337 -7.05 9.94 18.48
N LEU A 338 -7.37 10.65 17.43
CA LEU A 338 -7.42 10.14 16.05
C LEU A 338 -6.29 10.79 15.28
N ILE A 339 -5.32 10.00 14.81
CA ILE A 339 -4.07 10.49 14.27
C ILE A 339 -3.88 9.99 12.86
N ALA A 340 -3.89 10.93 11.90
CA ALA A 340 -3.47 10.66 10.54
C ALA A 340 -1.96 10.91 10.45
N THR A 341 -1.18 9.85 10.32
CA THR A 341 0.27 9.93 10.19
C THR A 341 0.67 10.18 8.74
N ALA A 342 1.85 10.74 8.53
CA ALA A 342 2.45 10.87 7.21
C ALA A 342 3.77 10.10 7.13
N ASP A 343 4.17 9.78 5.89
CA ASP A 343 5.47 9.19 5.56
C ASP A 343 5.64 7.70 5.96
N HIS A 344 4.55 6.96 6.01
CA HIS A 344 4.63 5.51 6.24
C HIS A 344 5.46 4.79 5.15
N HIS A 345 5.31 5.19 3.90
CA HIS A 345 5.97 4.54 2.76
C HIS A 345 7.42 4.94 2.52
N SER A 346 7.94 5.95 3.23
CA SER A 346 9.30 6.47 2.97
C SER A 346 10.22 6.43 4.19
N GLY A 347 9.71 6.16 5.39
CA GLY A 347 10.55 6.11 6.57
C GLY A 347 9.85 6.01 7.91
N ASP A 348 8.50 6.02 7.94
CA ASP A 348 7.69 6.00 9.17
C ASP A 348 7.93 7.19 10.13
N HIS A 349 8.51 8.31 9.64
CA HIS A 349 8.84 9.47 10.47
C HIS A 349 7.64 10.01 11.26
N GLY A 350 6.42 9.91 10.71
CA GLY A 350 5.21 10.31 11.43
C GLY A 350 4.93 9.47 12.65
N GLY A 351 5.14 8.15 12.58
CA GLY A 351 5.02 7.23 13.71
C GLY A 351 6.15 7.42 14.73
N GLU A 352 7.38 7.64 14.26
CA GLU A 352 8.52 7.97 15.12
C GLU A 352 8.27 9.25 15.92
N TRP A 353 7.73 10.29 15.25
CA TRP A 353 7.35 11.54 15.90
C TRP A 353 6.32 11.32 17.03
N ILE A 354 5.30 10.46 16.84
CA ILE A 354 4.32 10.12 17.87
C ILE A 354 5.02 9.46 19.05
N HIS A 355 5.92 8.52 18.79
CA HIS A 355 6.69 7.83 19.83
C HIS A 355 7.52 8.80 20.68
N GLU A 356 8.14 9.79 20.05
CA GLU A 356 9.01 10.75 20.71
C GLU A 356 8.24 11.83 21.47
N HIS A 357 7.13 12.35 20.91
CA HIS A 357 6.46 13.56 21.40
C HIS A 357 5.16 13.28 22.16
N MET A 358 4.52 12.11 21.95
CA MET A 358 3.25 11.78 22.60
C MET A 358 3.38 10.75 23.72
N ARG A 359 4.57 10.58 24.25
CA ARG A 359 4.84 9.62 25.34
C ARG A 359 3.86 9.72 26.53
N PRO A 360 3.52 10.90 27.07
CA PRO A 360 2.58 11.01 28.19
C PRO A 360 1.16 10.54 27.83
N ILE A 361 0.76 10.65 26.56
CA ILE A 361 -0.53 10.18 26.04
C ILE A 361 -0.51 8.66 25.92
N LEU A 362 0.59 8.09 25.39
CA LEU A 362 0.75 6.65 25.20
C LEU A 362 0.86 5.89 26.52
N GLU A 363 1.53 6.44 27.52
CA GLU A 363 1.64 5.85 28.87
C GLU A 363 0.28 5.69 29.57
N LYS A 364 -0.69 6.56 29.25
CA LYS A 364 -2.08 6.52 29.74
C LYS A 364 -3.05 5.90 28.73
N ALA A 365 -2.53 5.32 27.65
CA ALA A 365 -3.39 4.68 26.68
C ALA A 365 -3.99 3.38 27.22
N ALA A 366 -5.29 3.29 27.18
CA ALA A 366 -6.03 2.06 27.42
C ALA A 366 -5.90 1.12 26.22
N ILE A 367 -5.80 1.70 25.05
CA ILE A 367 -5.55 0.98 23.79
C ILE A 367 -4.96 1.90 22.73
N VAL A 368 -4.06 1.34 21.92
CA VAL A 368 -3.58 1.94 20.67
C VAL A 368 -4.04 1.06 19.52
N ALA A 369 -4.83 1.60 18.61
CA ALA A 369 -5.37 0.86 17.48
C ALA A 369 -4.77 1.35 16.16
N ASN A 370 -4.55 0.42 15.21
CA ASN A 370 -4.17 0.76 13.84
C ASN A 370 -5.32 0.45 12.89
N ALA A 371 -5.86 1.49 12.24
CA ALA A 371 -6.86 1.39 11.19
C ALA A 371 -6.15 1.48 9.82
N GLU A 372 -5.73 0.34 9.27
CA GLU A 372 -4.95 0.30 8.04
C GLU A 372 -5.48 -0.81 7.12
N HIS A 373 -5.76 -0.48 5.86
CA HIS A 373 -6.26 -1.46 4.86
C HIS A 373 -7.49 -2.24 5.36
N VAL A 374 -8.46 -1.54 5.91
CA VAL A 374 -9.57 -2.17 6.66
C VAL A 374 -10.66 -2.75 5.77
N SER A 375 -10.65 -2.48 4.47
CA SER A 375 -11.70 -2.91 3.56
C SER A 375 -11.18 -3.08 2.13
N VAL A 376 -11.23 -4.30 1.62
CA VAL A 376 -10.91 -4.63 0.22
C VAL A 376 -11.74 -5.84 -0.21
N MET A 377 -12.04 -5.94 -1.50
CA MET A 377 -12.71 -7.11 -2.08
C MET A 377 -11.77 -8.31 -2.17
N GLU A 378 -12.32 -9.51 -1.99
CA GLU A 378 -11.61 -10.77 -2.22
C GLU A 378 -11.48 -11.02 -3.73
N PRO A 379 -10.27 -11.26 -4.25
CA PRO A 379 -10.07 -11.63 -5.64
C PRO A 379 -10.20 -13.14 -5.83
N VAL A 380 -10.70 -13.55 -6.99
CA VAL A 380 -10.66 -14.95 -7.46
C VAL A 380 -10.10 -15.02 -8.88
N TRP A 381 -9.43 -16.12 -9.17
CA TRP A 381 -9.01 -16.43 -10.53
C TRP A 381 -10.15 -17.13 -11.25
N ASP A 382 -10.68 -16.50 -12.28
CA ASP A 382 -11.72 -17.08 -13.12
C ASP A 382 -11.10 -17.65 -14.38
N ARG A 383 -11.21 -18.95 -14.53
CA ARG A 383 -10.81 -19.67 -15.72
C ARG A 383 -11.83 -20.77 -16.00
N PRO A 384 -12.53 -20.73 -17.15
CA PRO A 384 -13.43 -21.81 -17.52
C PRO A 384 -12.70 -23.17 -17.54
N TRP A 385 -13.29 -24.16 -16.90
CA TRP A 385 -12.73 -25.52 -16.83
C TRP A 385 -12.44 -26.07 -18.24
N GLY A 386 -11.25 -26.64 -18.44
CA GLY A 386 -10.83 -27.18 -19.74
C GLY A 386 -10.55 -26.15 -20.82
N SER A 387 -10.62 -24.87 -20.49
CA SER A 387 -10.36 -23.75 -21.42
C SER A 387 -8.86 -23.48 -21.56
N SER A 388 -8.42 -23.12 -22.77
CA SER A 388 -7.13 -22.51 -23.04
C SER A 388 -7.14 -21.00 -22.83
N ILE A 389 -8.28 -20.43 -22.42
CA ILE A 389 -8.42 -19.00 -22.15
C ILE A 389 -7.54 -18.65 -20.94
N ARG A 390 -6.82 -17.53 -21.06
CA ARG A 390 -6.01 -16.97 -19.99
C ARG A 390 -6.89 -16.72 -18.75
N PRO A 391 -6.42 -17.05 -17.54
CA PRO A 391 -7.14 -16.71 -16.33
C PRO A 391 -7.33 -15.20 -16.21
N GLU A 392 -8.52 -14.78 -15.81
CA GLU A 392 -8.83 -13.41 -15.44
C GLU A 392 -8.84 -13.28 -13.91
N LEU A 393 -8.51 -12.10 -13.42
CA LEU A 393 -8.73 -11.76 -12.02
C LEU A 393 -10.12 -11.12 -11.89
N VAL A 394 -10.95 -11.71 -11.07
CA VAL A 394 -12.29 -11.21 -10.77
C VAL A 394 -12.33 -10.75 -9.33
N MET A 395 -12.58 -9.47 -9.10
CA MET A 395 -12.85 -8.94 -7.78
C MET A 395 -14.28 -9.31 -7.41
N THR A 396 -14.42 -10.18 -6.44
CA THR A 396 -15.73 -10.59 -5.94
C THR A 396 -16.34 -9.47 -5.10
N ASN A 397 -17.65 -9.41 -5.01
CA ASN A 397 -18.31 -8.49 -4.07
C ASN A 397 -18.25 -9.03 -2.62
N GLN A 398 -17.33 -9.91 -2.30
CA GLN A 398 -17.11 -10.41 -0.95
C GLN A 398 -15.95 -9.67 -0.29
N LEU A 399 -16.05 -9.50 1.01
CA LEU A 399 -14.99 -8.88 1.79
C LEU A 399 -13.77 -9.82 1.86
N GLY A 400 -12.61 -9.27 1.55
CA GLY A 400 -11.36 -9.96 1.73
C GLY A 400 -11.05 -10.19 3.20
N SER A 401 -10.46 -11.36 3.50
CA SER A 401 -10.12 -11.74 4.87
C SER A 401 -8.88 -10.99 5.35
N SER A 402 -8.97 -10.39 6.52
CA SER A 402 -7.95 -9.52 7.12
C SER A 402 -7.09 -10.26 8.13
N TRP A 403 -5.83 -9.86 8.21
CA TRP A 403 -4.96 -10.20 9.33
C TRP A 403 -5.29 -9.30 10.51
N TRP A 404 -5.13 -9.82 11.70
CA TRP A 404 -5.33 -9.07 12.91
C TRP A 404 -4.37 -9.53 14.01
N GLY A 405 -4.20 -8.73 15.03
CA GLY A 405 -3.42 -9.11 16.20
C GLY A 405 -3.72 -8.19 17.35
N VAL A 406 -3.47 -8.70 18.54
CA VAL A 406 -3.66 -8.00 19.81
C VAL A 406 -2.40 -8.12 20.66
N HIS A 407 -2.03 -7.02 21.30
CA HIS A 407 -1.10 -6.98 22.41
C HIS A 407 -1.84 -6.46 23.64
N GLY A 408 -2.00 -7.30 24.67
CA GLY A 408 -2.78 -6.94 25.85
C GLY A 408 -3.17 -8.18 26.65
N SER A 409 -4.22 -8.04 27.45
CA SER A 409 -4.78 -9.16 28.21
C SER A 409 -5.60 -10.09 27.31
N GLU A 410 -5.86 -11.32 27.80
CA GLU A 410 -6.79 -12.24 27.13
C GLU A 410 -8.19 -11.64 26.98
N ARG A 411 -8.63 -10.87 27.98
CA ARG A 411 -9.91 -10.15 27.96
C ARG A 411 -9.97 -9.16 26.78
N LEU A 412 -8.89 -8.44 26.50
CA LEU A 412 -8.83 -7.55 25.35
C LEU A 412 -8.89 -8.34 24.03
N ALA A 413 -8.16 -9.46 23.94
CA ALA A 413 -8.18 -10.32 22.77
C ALA A 413 -9.58 -10.88 22.48
N GLU A 414 -10.32 -11.30 23.51
CA GLU A 414 -11.73 -11.71 23.40
C GLU A 414 -12.61 -10.58 22.86
N ILE A 415 -12.49 -9.36 23.41
CA ILE A 415 -13.28 -8.20 22.99
C ILE A 415 -13.03 -7.89 21.50
N VAL A 416 -11.77 -7.92 21.05
CA VAL A 416 -11.42 -7.66 19.65
C VAL A 416 -11.99 -8.74 18.74
N ARG A 417 -11.77 -10.00 19.07
CA ARG A 417 -12.27 -11.17 18.31
C ARG A 417 -13.78 -11.17 18.17
N ASP A 418 -14.48 -10.99 19.31
CA ASP A 418 -15.93 -10.97 19.34
C ASP A 418 -16.48 -9.78 18.55
N SER A 419 -15.83 -8.62 18.61
CA SER A 419 -16.28 -7.45 17.85
C SER A 419 -16.16 -7.70 16.34
N PHE A 420 -15.05 -8.28 15.86
CA PHE A 420 -14.94 -8.64 14.45
C PHE A 420 -16.02 -9.65 14.03
N ALA A 421 -16.24 -10.69 14.84
CA ALA A 421 -17.28 -11.69 14.57
C ALA A 421 -18.68 -11.08 14.55
N MET A 422 -19.02 -10.22 15.49
CA MET A 422 -20.35 -9.59 15.62
C MET A 422 -20.70 -8.73 14.39
N PHE A 423 -19.72 -8.07 13.79
CA PHE A 423 -19.94 -7.23 12.63
C PHE A 423 -19.60 -7.92 11.29
N GLY A 424 -19.29 -9.22 11.31
CA GLY A 424 -19.00 -9.98 10.09
C GLY A 424 -17.71 -9.54 9.39
N VAL A 425 -16.72 -9.04 10.13
CA VAL A 425 -15.41 -8.73 9.58
C VAL A 425 -14.64 -10.03 9.34
N PRO A 426 -14.35 -10.40 8.09
CA PRO A 426 -13.62 -11.63 7.81
C PRO A 426 -12.18 -11.51 8.30
N THR A 427 -11.72 -12.47 9.10
CA THR A 427 -10.37 -12.47 9.65
C THR A 427 -9.68 -13.81 9.48
N HIS A 428 -8.36 -13.77 9.31
CA HIS A 428 -7.49 -14.93 9.41
C HIS A 428 -7.14 -15.24 10.86
N VAL A 429 -6.26 -16.22 11.04
CA VAL A 429 -5.65 -16.50 12.33
C VAL A 429 -4.91 -15.28 12.85
N GLU A 430 -5.08 -15.01 14.15
CA GLU A 430 -4.36 -13.97 14.84
C GLU A 430 -2.84 -14.10 14.65
N GLN A 431 -2.22 -13.03 14.23
CA GLN A 431 -0.77 -12.90 14.18
C GLN A 431 -0.35 -12.01 15.35
N GLY A 432 0.30 -12.55 16.34
CA GLY A 432 0.80 -11.77 17.47
C GLY A 432 1.71 -10.62 17.03
N GLY A 433 1.90 -9.64 17.92
CA GLY A 433 2.78 -8.50 17.68
C GLY A 433 2.06 -7.29 17.11
N SER A 434 2.83 -6.43 16.41
CA SER A 434 2.34 -5.20 15.80
C SER A 434 2.52 -5.19 14.29
N ALA A 435 1.63 -4.51 13.59
CA ALA A 435 1.72 -4.30 12.15
C ALA A 435 1.54 -2.82 11.80
N GLY A 436 2.00 -2.45 10.59
CA GLY A 436 1.85 -1.11 10.06
C GLY A 436 2.34 -0.02 11.01
N GLN A 437 1.50 0.96 11.23
CA GLN A 437 1.77 2.14 12.07
C GLN A 437 2.01 1.84 13.55
N LEU A 438 1.65 0.67 14.07
CA LEU A 438 1.93 0.31 15.45
C LEU A 438 3.43 0.06 15.72
N ARG A 439 4.21 -0.27 14.69
CA ARG A 439 5.64 -0.58 14.86
C ARG A 439 6.44 0.57 15.47
N PRO A 440 6.41 1.78 14.89
CA PRO A 440 7.09 2.92 15.47
C PRO A 440 6.41 3.47 16.73
N VAL A 441 5.07 3.28 16.86
CA VAL A 441 4.28 3.76 18.00
C VAL A 441 4.31 2.76 19.17
N GLN A 442 4.91 1.58 19.00
CA GLN A 442 4.91 0.52 19.99
C GLN A 442 5.51 0.96 21.31
N TRP A 443 4.63 1.11 22.25
CA TRP A 443 4.88 1.30 23.67
C TRP A 443 4.31 0.08 24.40
N ASP A 444 4.51 -0.07 25.69
CA ASP A 444 3.84 -1.09 26.52
C ASP A 444 2.32 -0.89 26.67
N ALA A 445 1.70 -0.15 25.77
CA ALA A 445 0.27 0.05 25.74
C ALA A 445 -0.44 -1.15 25.09
N PRO A 446 -1.60 -1.56 25.62
CA PRO A 446 -2.45 -2.50 24.91
C PRO A 446 -2.74 -2.00 23.50
N SER A 447 -2.73 -2.90 22.53
CA SER A 447 -2.94 -2.50 21.14
C SER A 447 -3.60 -3.59 20.30
N PHE A 448 -4.23 -3.18 19.20
CA PHE A 448 -4.69 -4.10 18.17
C PHE A 448 -4.59 -3.48 16.76
N TYR A 449 -4.64 -4.34 15.77
CA TYR A 449 -4.69 -3.94 14.37
C TYR A 449 -5.62 -4.84 13.56
N LEU A 450 -6.15 -4.29 12.47
CA LEU A 450 -6.83 -4.99 11.39
C LEU A 450 -6.18 -4.57 10.08
N HIS A 451 -5.83 -5.53 9.20
CA HIS A 451 -4.98 -5.23 8.08
C HIS A 451 -5.20 -6.21 6.91
N ASN A 452 -5.64 -5.70 5.76
CA ASN A 452 -5.75 -6.48 4.52
C ASN A 452 -5.12 -5.75 3.34
N LYS A 453 -3.93 -6.18 2.93
CA LYS A 453 -3.20 -5.56 1.82
C LYS A 453 -3.88 -5.72 0.48
N GLY A 454 -4.70 -6.75 0.31
CA GLY A 454 -5.27 -7.06 -1.00
C GLY A 454 -4.22 -7.48 -2.03
N VAL A 455 -4.69 -7.80 -3.23
CA VAL A 455 -3.84 -8.24 -4.35
C VAL A 455 -3.14 -7.07 -5.05
N TYR A 456 -3.67 -5.86 -4.92
CA TYR A 456 -3.16 -4.66 -5.59
C TYR A 456 -2.39 -3.70 -4.66
N TYR A 457 -1.91 -4.21 -3.54
CA TYR A 457 -1.11 -3.43 -2.60
C TYR A 457 0.06 -2.72 -3.29
N HIS A 458 0.13 -1.40 -3.18
CA HIS A 458 1.09 -0.52 -3.86
C HIS A 458 1.01 -0.51 -5.40
N ALA A 459 -0.07 -1.02 -5.97
CA ALA A 459 -0.27 -1.02 -7.42
C ALA A 459 -1.22 0.10 -7.86
N ASP A 460 -1.13 0.47 -9.12
CA ASP A 460 -2.01 1.46 -9.73
C ASP A 460 -3.44 0.93 -9.98
N ALA A 461 -3.68 -0.35 -9.72
CA ALA A 461 -4.99 -0.98 -9.66
C ALA A 461 -5.65 -0.90 -8.26
N ASP A 462 -4.98 -0.32 -7.25
CA ASP A 462 -5.58 -0.01 -5.94
C ASP A 462 -6.48 1.22 -6.05
N THR A 463 -7.66 1.02 -6.63
CA THR A 463 -8.65 2.06 -6.94
C THR A 463 -9.86 1.96 -6.01
N PRO A 464 -10.68 3.03 -5.88
CA PRO A 464 -11.88 2.98 -5.05
C PRO A 464 -12.84 1.83 -5.40
N GLU A 465 -12.85 1.32 -6.61
CA GLU A 465 -13.76 0.24 -7.04
C GLU A 465 -13.64 -1.02 -6.18
N ILE A 466 -12.42 -1.33 -5.74
CA ILE A 466 -12.14 -2.55 -4.96
C ILE A 466 -12.33 -2.38 -3.45
N VAL A 467 -12.73 -1.19 -2.98
CA VAL A 467 -12.98 -0.91 -1.56
C VAL A 467 -14.49 -0.86 -1.31
N PRO A 468 -15.11 -1.92 -0.82
CA PRO A 468 -16.55 -1.98 -0.61
C PRO A 468 -16.99 -1.13 0.58
N ALA A 469 -18.08 -0.38 0.41
CA ALA A 469 -18.68 0.45 1.46
C ALA A 469 -19.08 -0.38 2.68
N GLU A 470 -19.53 -1.60 2.48
CA GLU A 470 -19.93 -2.51 3.55
C GLU A 470 -18.73 -2.91 4.43
N GLY A 471 -17.57 -3.19 3.83
CA GLY A 471 -16.36 -3.48 4.61
C GLY A 471 -15.88 -2.29 5.43
N LEU A 472 -15.96 -1.07 4.88
CA LEU A 472 -15.69 0.15 5.63
C LEU A 472 -16.63 0.27 6.84
N ARG A 473 -17.93 0.03 6.64
CA ARG A 473 -18.93 0.09 7.69
C ARG A 473 -18.64 -0.93 8.78
N THR A 474 -18.52 -2.20 8.44
CA THR A 474 -18.40 -3.30 9.41
C THR A 474 -17.10 -3.23 10.21
N ALA A 475 -15.97 -2.93 9.56
CA ALA A 475 -14.70 -2.74 10.24
C ALA A 475 -14.76 -1.56 11.23
N THR A 476 -15.30 -0.42 10.80
CA THR A 476 -15.41 0.77 11.66
C THR A 476 -16.38 0.56 12.83
N GLN A 477 -17.47 -0.17 12.61
CA GLN A 477 -18.40 -0.58 13.68
C GLN A 477 -17.72 -1.49 14.70
N ALA A 478 -16.90 -2.44 14.23
CA ALA A 478 -16.14 -3.30 15.13
C ALA A 478 -15.13 -2.50 15.96
N PHE A 479 -14.41 -1.55 15.37
CA PHE A 479 -13.51 -0.65 16.11
C PHE A 479 -14.28 0.19 17.14
N ALA A 480 -15.41 0.78 16.76
CA ALA A 480 -16.23 1.56 17.69
C ALA A 480 -16.70 0.73 18.89
N ARG A 481 -17.13 -0.51 18.65
CA ARG A 481 -17.53 -1.44 19.72
C ARG A 481 -16.36 -1.83 20.62
N ILE A 482 -15.17 -2.05 20.06
CA ILE A 482 -13.97 -2.32 20.87
C ILE A 482 -13.69 -1.15 21.81
N PHE A 483 -13.77 0.08 21.32
CA PHE A 483 -13.51 1.26 22.14
C PHE A 483 -14.60 1.46 23.21
N ASP A 484 -15.87 1.18 22.91
CA ASP A 484 -16.94 1.19 23.91
C ASP A 484 -16.68 0.14 24.99
N ALA A 485 -16.36 -1.09 24.63
CA ALA A 485 -16.06 -2.15 25.58
C ALA A 485 -14.80 -1.84 26.44
N VAL A 486 -13.78 -1.27 25.82
CA VAL A 486 -12.57 -0.82 26.54
C VAL A 486 -12.89 0.29 27.52
N ASN A 487 -13.85 1.19 27.22
CA ASN A 487 -14.26 2.25 28.14
C ASN A 487 -14.89 1.74 29.45
N GLU A 488 -15.40 0.52 29.47
CA GLU A 488 -15.99 -0.10 30.67
C GLU A 488 -14.92 -0.76 31.59
N LEU A 489 -13.67 -0.91 31.12
CA LEU A 489 -12.62 -1.64 31.83
C LEU A 489 -11.57 -0.69 32.43
N GLU A 490 -10.92 -1.15 33.51
CA GLU A 490 -9.77 -0.46 34.07
C GLU A 490 -8.49 -0.76 33.27
N LEU A 491 -7.50 0.15 33.32
CA LEU A 491 -6.22 -0.05 32.59
C LEU A 491 -5.53 -1.37 32.98
N SER A 492 -5.65 -1.76 34.24
CA SER A 492 -5.06 -3.01 34.74
C SER A 492 -5.66 -4.26 34.09
N GLU A 493 -6.93 -4.22 33.67
CA GLU A 493 -7.62 -5.35 33.01
C GLU A 493 -7.24 -5.49 31.54
N LEU A 494 -6.67 -4.45 30.95
CA LEU A 494 -6.31 -4.42 29.52
C LEU A 494 -4.85 -4.80 29.26
N ARG A 495 -3.97 -4.68 30.26
CA ARG A 495 -2.52 -4.89 30.12
C ARG A 495 -2.15 -6.37 30.06
N PRO A 496 -1.00 -6.72 29.40
CA PRO A 496 -0.50 -8.09 29.38
C PRO A 496 -0.28 -8.66 30.79
N GLY A 497 -0.61 -9.94 30.98
CA GLY A 497 -0.48 -10.62 32.27
C GLY A 497 -1.62 -10.41 33.25
N SER A 498 -2.62 -9.58 32.93
CA SER A 498 -3.88 -9.50 33.65
C SER A 498 -4.78 -10.69 33.23
N ARG A 499 -5.28 -11.44 34.22
CA ARG A 499 -6.23 -12.56 34.01
C ARG A 499 -7.66 -12.08 34.17
#